data_7b87a275cc6b7e4a82f016eb23c275e7
#
_entry.id   7b87a275cc6b7e4a82f016eb23c275e7
#
_cell.length_a   1.000
_cell.length_b   1.000
_cell.length_c   1.000
_cell.angle_alpha   90.00
_cell.angle_beta   90.00
_cell.angle_gamma   90.00
#
_symmetry.space_group_name_H-M   'P 1'
#
loop_
_entity.id
_entity.type
_entity.pdbx_description
1 polymer ?
#
loop_
_entity_poly.entity_id
_entity_poly.type
_entity_poly.pdbx_seq_one_letter_code
_entity_poly.pdbx_strand_id
1 'polypeptide(L)'
;KEMNKKILSEIALFEGEITLPKNYQVDRYKIKSDILQSKLDNKTVSSNPYAFAFCDYNIETSAPLNLVRSTIAEKLNVYHQIGIEPRLSFGNVFDPKQQSFFRNMIDPVNIKESPDYVMIYGVDVDKNASVVIENKDKRGIDQLSVYPIANNHFVLFP
;
A
#
# COMPACT_ATOMS: atom_id res chain seq x y z
N LYS A 1 24.55 26.88 -27.23
CA LYS A 1 24.18 25.45 -27.18
C LYS A 1 23.15 25.22 -26.10
N GLU A 2 22.02 24.64 -26.46
CA GLU A 2 20.98 24.28 -25.47
C GLU A 2 21.50 23.16 -24.56
N MET A 3 21.14 23.26 -23.27
CA MET A 3 21.44 22.26 -22.28
C MET A 3 20.30 21.25 -22.22
N ASN A 4 20.58 20.00 -22.47
CA ASN A 4 19.57 18.92 -22.41
C ASN A 4 19.53 18.30 -21.00
N LYS A 5 18.36 18.20 -20.43
CA LYS A 5 18.09 17.47 -19.17
C LYS A 5 17.74 16.03 -19.47
N LYS A 6 18.42 15.10 -18.83
CA LYS A 6 18.06 13.67 -18.84
C LYS A 6 17.79 13.23 -17.41
N ILE A 7 16.61 12.64 -17.18
CA ILE A 7 16.28 12.02 -15.90
C ILE A 7 16.90 10.64 -15.88
N LEU A 8 17.78 10.39 -14.90
CA LEU A 8 18.45 9.11 -14.73
C LEU A 8 17.65 8.14 -13.86
N SER A 9 16.92 8.68 -12.88
CA SER A 9 16.06 7.91 -11.99
C SER A 9 14.96 8.81 -11.45
N GLU A 10 13.79 8.24 -11.25
CA GLU A 10 12.66 8.91 -10.61
C GLU A 10 12.05 7.98 -9.57
N ILE A 11 11.89 8.49 -8.35
CA ILE A 11 11.18 7.81 -7.26
C ILE A 11 9.98 8.68 -6.93
N ALA A 12 8.78 8.14 -7.13
CA ALA A 12 7.53 8.85 -6.93
C ALA A 12 6.62 8.10 -5.97
N LEU A 13 5.90 8.87 -5.15
CA LEU A 13 4.84 8.39 -4.29
C LEU A 13 3.52 8.94 -4.82
N PHE A 14 2.48 8.12 -4.78
CA PHE A 14 1.12 8.50 -5.16
C PHE A 14 0.23 8.41 -3.93
N GLU A 15 -0.62 9.40 -3.74
CA GLU A 15 -1.58 9.44 -2.65
C GLU A 15 -2.90 10.06 -3.11
N GLY A 16 -3.95 9.73 -2.43
CA GLY A 16 -5.26 10.30 -2.72
C GLY A 16 -6.41 9.53 -2.07
N GLU A 17 -7.60 9.95 -2.43
CA GLU A 17 -8.84 9.30 -2.06
C GLU A 17 -9.34 8.41 -3.22
N ILE A 18 -9.93 7.27 -2.89
CA ILE A 18 -10.54 6.40 -3.90
C ILE A 18 -11.88 6.97 -4.32
N THR A 19 -12.02 7.25 -5.61
CA THR A 19 -13.27 7.68 -6.22
C THR A 19 -13.72 6.66 -7.26
N LEU A 20 -14.93 6.15 -7.09
CA LEU A 20 -15.55 5.22 -8.02
C LEU A 20 -16.47 5.96 -9.00
N PRO A 21 -16.72 5.38 -10.20
CA PRO A 21 -17.69 5.92 -11.15
C PRO A 21 -19.09 6.07 -10.51
N LYS A 22 -19.88 7.06 -10.99
CA LYS A 22 -21.24 7.32 -10.55
C LYS A 22 -21.42 7.57 -9.05
N ASN A 23 -20.38 8.09 -8.39
CA ASN A 23 -20.37 8.36 -6.95
C ASN A 23 -20.61 7.12 -6.06
N TYR A 24 -20.36 5.93 -6.57
CA TYR A 24 -20.35 4.73 -5.74
C TYR A 24 -19.27 4.85 -4.67
N GLN A 25 -19.56 4.28 -3.51
CA GLN A 25 -18.59 4.22 -2.40
C GLN A 25 -18.04 2.80 -2.27
N VAL A 26 -16.75 2.72 -1.88
CA VAL A 26 -16.15 1.44 -1.52
C VAL A 26 -16.83 0.89 -0.28
N ASP A 27 -17.20 -0.37 -0.30
CA ASP A 27 -17.75 -1.06 0.88
C ASP A 27 -16.63 -1.40 1.87
N ARG A 28 -16.20 -0.40 2.64
CA ARG A 28 -15.15 -0.54 3.66
C ARG A 28 -15.57 -1.45 4.81
N TYR A 29 -16.85 -1.51 5.12
CA TYR A 29 -17.37 -2.43 6.14
C TYR A 29 -17.15 -3.89 5.75
N LYS A 30 -17.35 -4.22 4.48
CA LYS A 30 -17.07 -5.55 3.96
C LYS A 30 -15.57 -5.86 4.00
N ILE A 31 -14.71 -4.92 3.64
CA ILE A 31 -13.24 -5.10 3.75
C ILE A 31 -12.84 -5.34 5.21
N LYS A 32 -13.34 -4.53 6.13
CA LYS A 32 -13.09 -4.70 7.57
C LYS A 32 -13.55 -6.08 8.06
N SER A 33 -14.76 -6.49 7.67
CA SER A 33 -15.29 -7.81 8.00
C SER A 33 -14.39 -8.94 7.46
N ASP A 34 -13.90 -8.81 6.23
CA ASP A 34 -13.01 -9.79 5.61
C ASP A 34 -11.68 -9.89 6.36
N ILE A 35 -11.11 -8.76 6.81
CA ILE A 35 -9.90 -8.74 7.64
C ILE A 35 -10.14 -9.45 8.97
N LEU A 36 -11.22 -9.12 9.66
CA LEU A 36 -11.54 -9.69 10.97
C LEU A 36 -11.84 -11.19 10.87
N GLN A 37 -12.52 -11.60 9.80
CA GLN A 37 -12.78 -13.02 9.54
C GLN A 37 -11.48 -13.78 9.26
N SER A 38 -10.58 -13.21 8.47
CA SER A 38 -9.26 -13.79 8.21
C SER A 38 -8.43 -13.92 9.50
N LYS A 39 -8.53 -12.94 10.39
CA LYS A 39 -7.92 -12.99 11.72
C LYS A 39 -8.49 -14.13 12.57
N LEU A 40 -9.81 -14.27 12.61
CA LEU A 40 -10.47 -15.36 13.34
C LEU A 40 -10.10 -16.74 12.79
N ASP A 41 -9.93 -16.84 11.49
CA ASP A 41 -9.56 -18.08 10.81
C ASP A 41 -8.03 -18.36 10.83
N ASN A 42 -7.25 -17.49 11.49
CA ASN A 42 -5.78 -17.55 11.52
C ASN A 42 -5.12 -17.62 10.13
N LYS A 43 -5.68 -16.96 9.14
CA LYS A 43 -5.16 -16.91 7.76
C LYS A 43 -4.07 -15.83 7.64
N THR A 44 -2.93 -16.06 8.26
CA THR A 44 -1.80 -15.13 8.18
C THR A 44 -0.98 -15.35 6.92
N VAL A 45 -0.36 -14.26 6.43
CA VAL A 45 0.60 -14.33 5.32
C VAL A 45 1.95 -14.72 5.89
N SER A 46 2.39 -15.94 5.61
CA SER A 46 3.60 -16.52 6.21
C SER A 46 4.84 -16.44 5.31
N SER A 47 4.70 -16.01 4.07
CA SER A 47 5.76 -16.15 3.06
C SER A 47 6.80 -15.03 3.04
N ASN A 48 6.58 -13.93 3.76
CA ASN A 48 7.52 -12.85 3.85
C ASN A 48 8.22 -12.85 5.22
N PRO A 49 9.54 -13.14 5.30
CA PRO A 49 10.27 -13.16 6.57
C PRO A 49 10.31 -11.80 7.27
N TYR A 50 10.06 -10.72 6.55
CA TYR A 50 9.98 -9.35 7.08
C TYR A 50 8.55 -8.93 7.44
N ALA A 51 7.55 -9.75 7.13
CA ALA A 51 6.18 -9.49 7.50
C ALA A 51 5.97 -9.80 8.99
N PHE A 52 5.17 -8.98 9.67
CA PHE A 52 4.59 -9.35 10.94
C PHE A 52 3.47 -10.35 10.66
N ALA A 53 3.83 -11.62 10.43
CA ALA A 53 2.90 -12.66 10.01
C ALA A 53 1.67 -12.77 10.92
N PHE A 54 1.82 -12.40 12.19
CA PHE A 54 0.72 -12.35 13.17
C PHE A 54 -0.23 -11.17 12.98
N CYS A 55 0.14 -10.14 12.20
CA CYS A 55 -0.69 -8.96 11.91
C CYS A 55 -1.12 -8.87 10.46
N ASP A 56 -0.59 -9.71 9.57
CA ASP A 56 -0.86 -9.68 8.15
C ASP A 56 -1.85 -10.80 7.80
N TYR A 57 -3.13 -10.47 7.70
CA TYR A 57 -4.21 -11.42 7.43
C TYR A 57 -4.55 -11.43 5.95
N ASN A 58 -4.59 -12.62 5.33
CA ASN A 58 -4.89 -12.77 3.92
C ASN A 58 -6.33 -12.32 3.61
N ILE A 59 -6.47 -11.39 2.67
CA ILE A 59 -7.75 -10.85 2.19
C ILE A 59 -7.82 -10.79 0.65
N GLU A 60 -7.05 -11.62 -0.04
CA GLU A 60 -7.01 -11.63 -1.52
C GLU A 60 -8.38 -11.87 -2.16
N THR A 61 -9.28 -12.55 -1.46
CA THR A 61 -10.64 -12.83 -1.95
C THR A 61 -11.65 -11.73 -1.64
N SER A 62 -11.26 -10.63 -1.00
CA SER A 62 -12.14 -9.51 -0.70
C SER A 62 -12.53 -8.77 -1.97
N ALA A 63 -13.78 -8.89 -2.40
CA ALA A 63 -14.28 -8.27 -3.63
C ALA A 63 -14.19 -6.73 -3.60
N PRO A 64 -14.58 -6.02 -2.52
CA PRO A 64 -14.44 -4.56 -2.49
C PRO A 64 -12.98 -4.10 -2.47
N LEU A 65 -12.06 -4.87 -1.89
CA LEU A 65 -10.63 -4.57 -1.97
C LEU A 65 -10.11 -4.75 -3.40
N ASN A 66 -10.53 -5.80 -4.09
CA ASN A 66 -10.16 -6.00 -5.49
C ASN A 66 -10.63 -4.86 -6.39
N LEU A 67 -11.79 -4.26 -6.08
CA LEU A 67 -12.26 -3.06 -6.77
C LEU A 67 -11.35 -1.86 -6.50
N VAL A 68 -10.89 -1.65 -5.28
CA VAL A 68 -9.90 -0.61 -4.94
C VAL A 68 -8.61 -0.83 -5.73
N ARG A 69 -8.09 -2.04 -5.74
CA ARG A 69 -6.86 -2.41 -6.48
C ARG A 69 -6.97 -2.12 -7.97
N SER A 70 -8.05 -2.56 -8.60
CA SER A 70 -8.27 -2.36 -10.03
C SER A 70 -8.46 -0.88 -10.38
N THR A 71 -9.14 -0.12 -9.53
CA THR A 71 -9.33 1.33 -9.71
C THR A 71 -8.00 2.07 -9.69
N ILE A 72 -7.12 1.76 -8.75
CA ILE A 72 -5.77 2.36 -8.69
C ILE A 72 -4.93 1.94 -9.89
N ALA A 73 -4.96 0.68 -10.27
CA ALA A 73 -4.22 0.18 -11.44
C ALA A 73 -4.64 0.90 -12.73
N GLU A 74 -5.94 1.10 -12.93
CA GLU A 74 -6.47 1.83 -14.07
C GLU A 74 -6.02 3.30 -14.07
N LYS A 75 -6.13 3.99 -12.94
CA LYS A 75 -5.71 5.39 -12.82
C LYS A 75 -4.22 5.59 -13.06
N LEU A 76 -3.38 4.72 -12.52
CA LEU A 76 -1.94 4.76 -12.76
C LEU A 76 -1.61 4.58 -14.26
N ASN A 77 -2.30 3.67 -14.91
CA ASN A 77 -2.11 3.46 -16.34
C ASN A 77 -2.57 4.67 -17.17
N VAL A 78 -3.74 5.22 -16.89
CA VAL A 78 -4.31 6.34 -17.65
C VAL A 78 -3.55 7.64 -17.44
N TYR A 79 -3.22 7.97 -16.19
CA TYR A 79 -2.63 9.28 -15.87
C TYR A 79 -1.10 9.30 -15.85
N HIS A 80 -0.47 8.17 -15.61
CA HIS A 80 0.99 8.09 -15.43
C HIS A 80 1.67 7.07 -16.33
N GLN A 81 0.91 6.33 -17.15
CA GLN A 81 1.42 5.28 -18.05
C GLN A 81 2.20 4.19 -17.29
N ILE A 82 1.80 3.94 -16.04
CA ILE A 82 2.36 2.89 -15.21
C ILE A 82 1.39 1.71 -15.18
N GLY A 83 1.81 0.57 -15.74
CA GLY A 83 1.08 -0.68 -15.66
C GLY A 83 1.48 -1.44 -14.39
N ILE A 84 0.52 -1.76 -13.54
CA ILE A 84 0.74 -2.60 -12.36
C ILE A 84 -0.20 -3.80 -12.38
N GLU A 85 0.28 -4.90 -11.82
CA GLU A 85 -0.50 -6.10 -11.57
C GLU A 85 -0.49 -6.39 -10.06
N PRO A 86 -1.63 -6.25 -9.38
CA PRO A 86 -1.70 -6.59 -7.96
C PRO A 86 -1.51 -8.09 -7.74
N ARG A 87 -0.58 -8.49 -6.86
CA ARG A 87 -0.30 -9.89 -6.59
C ARG A 87 -0.77 -10.34 -5.21
N LEU A 88 -0.48 -9.57 -4.18
CA LEU A 88 -0.74 -9.94 -2.80
C LEU A 88 -1.52 -8.84 -2.09
N SER A 89 -2.50 -9.25 -1.30
CA SER A 89 -3.25 -8.34 -0.43
C SER A 89 -3.39 -8.94 0.96
N PHE A 90 -3.11 -8.13 1.97
CA PHE A 90 -3.32 -8.51 3.36
C PHE A 90 -3.85 -7.32 4.16
N GLY A 91 -4.60 -7.63 5.20
CA GLY A 91 -5.12 -6.64 6.14
C GLY A 91 -4.29 -6.61 7.41
N ASN A 92 -4.15 -5.42 7.97
CA ASN A 92 -3.51 -5.20 9.25
C ASN A 92 -4.52 -4.68 10.25
N VAL A 93 -4.40 -5.15 11.49
CA VAL A 93 -5.20 -4.67 12.64
C VAL A 93 -4.25 -4.15 13.70
N PHE A 94 -4.42 -2.90 14.06
CA PHE A 94 -3.63 -2.25 15.12
C PHE A 94 -4.54 -1.80 16.26
N ASP A 95 -4.11 -2.07 17.47
CA ASP A 95 -4.72 -1.50 18.67
C ASP A 95 -4.32 -0.01 18.83
N PRO A 96 -5.06 0.79 19.62
CA PRO A 96 -4.69 2.16 19.90
C PRO A 96 -3.24 2.28 20.37
N LYS A 97 -2.50 3.26 19.82
CA LYS A 97 -1.07 3.50 20.10
C LYS A 97 -0.10 2.41 19.63
N GLN A 98 -0.59 1.37 18.98
CA GLN A 98 0.28 0.37 18.38
C GLN A 98 0.87 0.91 17.09
N GLN A 99 2.13 0.57 16.84
CA GLN A 99 2.82 0.88 15.58
C GLN A 99 3.60 -0.34 15.10
N SER A 100 3.77 -0.42 13.78
CA SER A 100 4.65 -1.43 13.20
C SER A 100 6.10 -0.93 13.19
N PHE A 101 7.04 -1.86 13.10
CA PHE A 101 8.41 -1.52 12.76
C PHE A 101 8.52 -1.17 11.27
N PHE A 102 9.60 -0.50 10.89
CA PHE A 102 9.93 -0.31 9.49
C PHE A 102 10.09 -1.66 8.79
N ARG A 103 9.47 -1.77 7.62
CA ARG A 103 9.55 -2.95 6.78
C ARG A 103 10.19 -2.60 5.45
N ASN A 104 11.09 -3.45 5.00
CA ASN A 104 11.49 -3.48 3.61
C ASN A 104 10.76 -4.65 2.93
N MET A 105 9.94 -4.35 1.94
CA MET A 105 9.19 -5.38 1.19
C MET A 105 10.04 -6.04 0.10
N ILE A 106 11.25 -5.54 -0.13
CA ILE A 106 12.18 -6.12 -1.08
C ILE A 106 13.00 -7.20 -0.39
N ASP A 107 12.90 -8.40 -0.91
CA ASP A 107 13.77 -9.51 -0.51
C ASP A 107 15.03 -9.49 -1.38
N PRO A 108 16.21 -9.21 -0.82
CA PRO A 108 17.46 -9.15 -1.58
C PRO A 108 17.86 -10.52 -2.16
N VAL A 109 17.35 -11.62 -1.62
CA VAL A 109 17.61 -12.97 -2.13
C VAL A 109 16.67 -13.31 -3.29
N ASN A 110 15.46 -12.74 -3.29
CA ASN A 110 14.46 -13.02 -4.31
C ASN A 110 13.83 -11.74 -4.86
N ILE A 111 14.64 -10.91 -5.51
CA ILE A 111 14.23 -9.63 -6.08
C ILE A 111 13.09 -9.77 -7.10
N LYS A 112 13.07 -10.87 -7.86
CA LYS A 112 12.03 -11.10 -8.88
C LYS A 112 10.63 -11.27 -8.32
N GLU A 113 10.51 -11.78 -7.10
CA GLU A 113 9.22 -11.96 -6.42
C GLU A 113 8.90 -10.78 -5.48
N SER A 114 9.84 -9.86 -5.32
CA SER A 114 9.62 -8.65 -4.54
C SER A 114 8.68 -7.69 -5.26
N PRO A 115 7.83 -6.95 -4.55
CA PRO A 115 6.93 -5.99 -5.17
C PRO A 115 7.69 -4.78 -5.72
N ASP A 116 7.26 -4.26 -6.86
CA ASP A 116 7.74 -2.98 -7.39
C ASP A 116 7.05 -1.80 -6.68
N TYR A 117 5.84 -2.01 -6.19
CA TYR A 117 5.03 -1.03 -5.46
C TYR A 117 4.31 -1.66 -4.29
N VAL A 118 4.17 -0.88 -3.23
CA VAL A 118 3.36 -1.22 -2.05
C VAL A 118 2.27 -0.16 -1.90
N MET A 119 1.03 -0.61 -1.71
CA MET A 119 -0.09 0.27 -1.43
C MET A 119 -0.61 0.06 0.00
N ILE A 120 -0.84 1.13 0.70
CA ILE A 120 -1.54 1.14 1.98
C ILE A 120 -2.87 1.86 1.78
N TYR A 121 -3.95 1.22 2.19
CA TYR A 121 -5.32 1.74 2.07
C TYR A 121 -5.99 1.79 3.45
N GLY A 122 -6.58 2.94 3.76
CA GLY A 122 -7.29 3.17 5.02
C GLY A 122 -8.72 2.61 4.98
N VAL A 123 -8.97 1.56 5.76
CA VAL A 123 -10.30 0.90 5.86
C VAL A 123 -11.13 1.51 6.98
N ASP A 124 -10.62 1.43 8.20
CA ASP A 124 -11.20 2.03 9.40
C ASP A 124 -10.04 2.55 10.25
N VAL A 125 -9.79 3.84 10.17
CA VAL A 125 -8.53 4.45 10.58
C VAL A 125 -8.82 5.53 11.63
N ASP A 126 -8.03 5.52 12.70
CA ASP A 126 -8.03 6.58 13.71
C ASP A 126 -7.54 7.90 13.09
N LYS A 127 -8.08 9.02 13.60
CA LYS A 127 -7.73 10.37 13.12
C LYS A 127 -6.24 10.73 13.24
N ASN A 128 -5.50 10.02 14.10
CA ASN A 128 -4.08 10.25 14.32
C ASN A 128 -3.19 9.23 13.57
N ALA A 129 -3.79 8.35 12.79
CA ALA A 129 -3.02 7.35 12.05
C ALA A 129 -2.19 7.99 10.93
N SER A 130 -0.99 7.47 10.75
CA SER A 130 -0.08 7.92 9.71
C SER A 130 0.77 6.76 9.18
N VAL A 131 1.26 6.96 7.95
CA VAL A 131 2.27 6.11 7.34
C VAL A 131 3.57 6.88 7.33
N VAL A 132 4.63 6.26 7.84
CA VAL A 132 5.97 6.84 7.80
C VAL A 132 6.79 6.09 6.77
N ILE A 133 7.34 6.83 5.82
CA ILE A 133 8.16 6.29 4.74
C ILE A 133 9.59 6.79 4.91
N GLU A 134 10.52 5.85 4.96
CA GLU A 134 11.94 6.12 4.92
C GLU A 134 12.44 5.92 3.49
N ASN A 135 13.08 6.93 2.95
CA ASN A 135 13.67 6.90 1.62
C ASN A 135 15.01 7.65 1.60
N LYS A 136 15.77 7.43 0.56
CA LYS A 136 17.04 8.15 0.37
C LYS A 136 16.86 9.32 -0.60
N ASP A 137 17.46 10.45 -0.26
CA ASP A 137 17.56 11.59 -1.19
C ASP A 137 18.57 11.30 -2.31
N LYS A 138 18.69 12.25 -3.25
CA LYS A 138 19.65 12.13 -4.37
C LYS A 138 21.11 11.99 -3.95
N ARG A 139 21.45 12.28 -2.70
CA ARG A 139 22.80 12.14 -2.12
C ARG A 139 22.97 10.84 -1.35
N GLY A 140 21.92 10.01 -1.26
CA GLY A 140 21.91 8.77 -0.48
C GLY A 140 21.68 8.98 1.02
N ILE A 141 21.24 10.18 1.44
CA ILE A 141 20.93 10.49 2.84
C ILE A 141 19.49 10.08 3.15
N ASP A 142 19.32 9.39 4.27
CA ASP A 142 18.02 8.92 4.72
C ASP A 142 17.09 10.10 5.06
N GLN A 143 15.87 10.02 4.57
CA GLN A 143 14.79 10.98 4.81
C GLN A 143 13.58 10.24 5.38
N LEU A 144 12.90 10.87 6.31
CA LEU A 144 11.62 10.40 6.83
C LEU A 144 10.50 11.33 6.35
N SER A 145 9.47 10.73 5.79
CA SER A 145 8.27 11.45 5.37
C SER A 145 7.06 10.85 6.08
N VAL A 146 6.21 11.70 6.66
CA VAL A 146 5.01 11.29 7.37
C VAL A 146 3.79 11.65 6.54
N TYR A 147 2.96 10.66 6.24
CA TYR A 147 1.72 10.83 5.49
C TYR A 147 0.54 10.46 6.39
N PRO A 148 -0.33 11.43 6.73
CA PRO A 148 -1.59 11.11 7.37
C PRO A 148 -2.41 10.16 6.48
N ILE A 149 -2.96 9.11 7.08
CA ILE A 149 -3.87 8.22 6.38
C ILE A 149 -5.27 8.36 6.96
N ALA A 150 -6.26 8.40 6.10
CA ALA A 150 -7.66 8.51 6.47
C ALA A 150 -8.46 7.37 5.83
N ASN A 151 -9.71 7.24 6.24
CA ASN A 151 -10.64 6.28 5.62
C ASN A 151 -10.77 6.56 4.13
N ASN A 152 -10.76 5.50 3.33
CA ASN A 152 -10.85 5.54 1.88
C ASN A 152 -9.70 6.28 1.16
N HIS A 153 -8.60 6.50 1.85
CA HIS A 153 -7.38 7.09 1.28
C HIS A 153 -6.32 6.01 1.06
N PHE A 154 -5.44 6.26 0.12
CA PHE A 154 -4.32 5.38 -0.17
C PHE A 154 -3.00 6.13 -0.24
N VAL A 155 -1.94 5.41 0.03
CA VAL A 155 -0.55 5.80 -0.25
C VAL A 155 0.07 4.65 -1.03
N LEU A 156 0.63 4.94 -2.19
CA LEU A 156 1.32 3.98 -3.06
C LEU A 156 2.77 4.44 -3.24
N PHE A 157 3.70 3.57 -2.95
CA PHE A 157 5.13 3.88 -3.00
C PHE A 157 5.94 2.69 -3.53
N PRO A 158 7.10 2.96 -4.16
CA PRO A 158 7.98 1.92 -4.67
C PRO A 158 8.66 1.12 -3.58
#